data_d8fc8689bb7ce4757bd0ff9ef4a7e7e2
#
_entry.id   d8fc8689bb7ce4757bd0ff9ef4a7e7e2
#
_cell.length_a   1.000
_cell.length_b   1.000
_cell.length_c   1.000
_cell.angle_alpha   90.00
_cell.angle_beta   90.00
_cell.angle_gamma   90.00
#
_symmetry.space_group_name_H-M   'P 1'
#
loop_
_entity.id
_entity.type
_entity.pdbx_description
1 polymer ?
#
loop_
_entity_poly.entity_id
_entity_poly.type
_entity_poly.pdbx_seq_one_letter_code
_entity_poly.pdbx_strand_id
1 'polypeptide(L)'
;NIKDKDGNKIGENWAIKDVDFLADKGEIIAILGRNGSGKSTFARHLNGLLAPHEGSIVIGGKDMAEMGELTSVRRQVGMVFQNPDNQIVGNTLAEDIGFGLENLGVSSEDIWKKIDEMLELTGLTAYKYANTSRISGGQKQRLAIASSMAMTPDCIVLDEATSMLDPQGAKDMLELVQRLNKEKKITVIMVTHRI
;
A
#
# COMPACT_ATOMS: atom_id res chain seq x y z
N ASN A 1 0.08 -1.81 -26.27
CA ASN A 1 -0.04 -1.82 -27.73
C ASN A 1 -0.09 -0.39 -28.23
N ILE A 2 0.90 0.01 -29.04
CA ILE A 2 0.92 1.28 -29.77
C ILE A 2 0.17 1.06 -31.07
N LYS A 3 -0.82 1.91 -31.36
CA LYS A 3 -1.60 1.86 -32.60
C LYS A 3 -1.30 3.08 -33.46
N ASP A 4 -1.30 2.92 -34.79
CA ASP A 4 -1.26 4.02 -35.75
C ASP A 4 -2.61 4.76 -35.82
N LYS A 5 -2.69 5.79 -36.67
CA LYS A 5 -3.91 6.58 -36.87
C LYS A 5 -5.06 5.75 -37.47
N ASP A 6 -4.75 4.63 -38.08
CA ASP A 6 -5.70 3.72 -38.74
C ASP A 6 -6.10 2.54 -37.80
N GLY A 7 -5.56 2.52 -36.54
CA GLY A 7 -5.88 1.54 -35.52
C GLY A 7 -5.04 0.25 -35.59
N ASN A 8 -4.06 0.15 -36.49
CA ASN A 8 -3.20 -1.03 -36.59
C ASN A 8 -2.14 -1.03 -35.47
N LYS A 9 -1.82 -2.22 -34.96
CA LYS A 9 -0.76 -2.40 -33.95
C LYS A 9 0.61 -2.14 -34.58
N ILE A 10 1.29 -1.06 -34.19
CA ILE A 10 2.63 -0.68 -34.66
C ILE A 10 3.74 -1.00 -33.66
N GLY A 11 3.38 -1.41 -32.44
CA GLY A 11 4.35 -1.78 -31.42
C GLY A 11 3.74 -2.10 -30.08
N GLU A 12 4.56 -2.59 -29.19
CA GLU A 12 4.24 -2.81 -27.77
C GLU A 12 5.15 -1.91 -26.92
N ASN A 13 4.53 -1.21 -26.00
CA ASN A 13 5.28 -0.49 -24.97
C ASN A 13 5.13 -1.29 -23.66
N TRP A 14 6.22 -1.89 -23.22
CA TRP A 14 6.31 -2.61 -21.97
C TRP A 14 6.64 -1.62 -20.86
N ALA A 15 5.75 -1.50 -19.89
CA ALA A 15 6.00 -0.68 -18.70
C ALA A 15 7.03 -1.34 -17.78
N ILE A 16 7.06 -2.69 -17.78
CA ILE A 16 8.01 -3.52 -17.02
C ILE A 16 8.36 -4.71 -17.92
N LYS A 17 9.63 -5.05 -18.00
CA LYS A 17 10.12 -6.19 -18.78
C LYS A 17 11.34 -6.81 -18.10
N ASP A 18 11.41 -8.14 -18.07
CA ASP A 18 12.55 -8.93 -17.58
C ASP A 18 13.01 -8.47 -16.18
N VAL A 19 12.06 -8.44 -15.19
CA VAL A 19 12.33 -8.06 -13.81
C VAL A 19 12.28 -9.29 -12.92
N ASP A 20 13.40 -9.62 -12.29
CA ASP A 20 13.49 -10.57 -11.18
C ASP A 20 13.60 -9.79 -9.88
N PHE A 21 12.74 -10.11 -8.90
CA PHE A 21 12.69 -9.43 -7.61
C PHE A 21 12.40 -10.42 -6.50
N LEU A 22 13.16 -10.32 -5.43
CA LEU A 22 12.97 -11.08 -4.20
C LEU A 22 12.93 -10.14 -3.00
N ALA A 23 12.03 -10.38 -2.09
CA ALA A 23 11.95 -9.71 -0.80
C ALA A 23 11.79 -10.75 0.30
N ASP A 24 12.71 -10.77 1.25
CA ASP A 24 12.61 -11.63 2.41
C ASP A 24 11.69 -11.04 3.49
N LYS A 25 11.18 -11.89 4.36
CA LYS A 25 10.28 -11.47 5.44
C LYS A 25 10.98 -10.50 6.39
N GLY A 26 10.35 -9.35 6.60
CA GLY A 26 10.84 -8.33 7.52
C GLY A 26 11.90 -7.40 6.94
N GLU A 27 12.18 -7.46 5.64
CA GLU A 27 13.05 -6.50 4.97
C GLU A 27 12.38 -5.16 4.73
N ILE A 28 13.21 -4.10 4.64
CA ILE A 28 12.82 -2.80 4.09
C ILE A 28 13.56 -2.61 2.77
N ILE A 29 12.84 -2.56 1.67
CA ILE A 29 13.40 -2.42 0.32
C ILE A 29 12.95 -1.09 -0.27
N ALA A 30 13.90 -0.30 -0.77
CA ALA A 30 13.61 0.94 -1.50
C ALA A 30 13.84 0.73 -3.01
N ILE A 31 12.80 0.96 -3.80
CA ILE A 31 12.85 0.93 -5.27
C ILE A 31 12.96 2.36 -5.77
N LEU A 32 14.12 2.68 -6.32
CA LEU A 32 14.47 4.01 -6.79
C LEU A 32 14.44 4.09 -8.31
N GLY A 33 14.02 5.23 -8.84
CA GLY A 33 14.05 5.45 -10.28
C GLY A 33 13.33 6.73 -10.70
N ARG A 34 13.55 7.14 -11.94
CA ARG A 34 12.93 8.36 -12.52
C ARG A 34 11.42 8.17 -12.70
N ASN A 35 10.70 9.30 -12.81
CA ASN A 35 9.27 9.25 -13.16
C ASN A 35 9.08 8.57 -14.52
N GLY A 36 8.05 7.72 -14.60
CA GLY A 36 7.78 6.94 -15.82
C GLY A 36 8.62 5.67 -15.99
N SER A 37 9.50 5.30 -15.04
CA SER A 37 10.33 4.07 -15.15
C SER A 37 9.59 2.76 -14.79
N GLY A 38 8.28 2.79 -14.56
CA GLY A 38 7.49 1.59 -14.27
C GLY A 38 7.34 1.24 -12.79
N LYS A 39 7.90 2.02 -11.86
CA LYS A 39 7.88 1.72 -10.41
C LYS A 39 6.45 1.51 -9.84
N SER A 40 5.54 2.45 -10.10
CA SER A 40 4.16 2.33 -9.63
C SER A 40 3.41 1.18 -10.33
N THR A 41 3.77 0.87 -11.58
CA THR A 41 3.26 -0.31 -12.27
C THR A 41 3.74 -1.58 -11.57
N PHE A 42 5.02 -1.65 -11.22
CA PHE A 42 5.58 -2.75 -10.42
C PHE A 42 4.89 -2.91 -9.07
N ALA A 43 4.75 -1.81 -8.31
CA ALA A 43 4.05 -1.81 -7.02
C ALA A 43 2.62 -2.38 -7.12
N ARG A 44 1.89 -2.00 -8.17
CA ARG A 44 0.52 -2.49 -8.42
C ARG A 44 0.44 -3.97 -8.78
N HIS A 45 1.48 -4.54 -9.35
CA HIS A 45 1.56 -5.98 -9.56
C HIS A 45 1.70 -6.73 -8.24
N LEU A 46 2.50 -6.22 -7.29
CA LEU A 46 2.70 -6.85 -5.99
C LEU A 46 1.41 -6.98 -5.16
N ASN A 47 0.48 -6.05 -5.32
CA ASN A 47 -0.81 -6.04 -4.61
C ASN A 47 -1.96 -6.68 -5.43
N GLY A 48 -1.68 -7.20 -6.62
CA GLY A 48 -2.70 -7.78 -7.50
C GLY A 48 -3.66 -6.77 -8.13
N LEU A 49 -3.32 -5.47 -8.15
CA LEU A 49 -4.07 -4.46 -8.90
C LEU A 49 -3.84 -4.59 -10.41
N LEU A 50 -2.69 -5.13 -10.78
CA LEU A 50 -2.35 -5.51 -12.16
C LEU A 50 -1.89 -6.96 -12.18
N ALA A 51 -2.33 -7.72 -13.17
CA ALA A 51 -1.82 -9.05 -13.43
C ALA A 51 -0.64 -8.99 -14.41
N PRO A 52 0.42 -9.79 -14.22
CA PRO A 52 1.50 -9.87 -15.19
C PRO A 52 0.98 -10.52 -16.49
N HIS A 53 1.51 -10.08 -17.64
CA HIS A 53 1.23 -10.73 -18.92
C HIS A 53 2.01 -12.04 -19.08
N GLU A 54 3.23 -12.04 -18.56
CA GLU A 54 4.16 -13.18 -18.54
C GLU A 54 4.90 -13.19 -17.20
N GLY A 55 5.39 -14.36 -16.79
CA GLY A 55 6.02 -14.56 -15.49
C GLY A 55 5.03 -14.83 -14.37
N SER A 56 5.52 -14.88 -13.15
CA SER A 56 4.73 -15.20 -11.95
C SER A 56 5.07 -14.26 -10.79
N ILE A 57 4.13 -14.11 -9.86
CA ILE A 57 4.34 -13.38 -8.61
C ILE A 57 3.99 -14.32 -7.48
N VAL A 58 4.99 -14.63 -6.65
CA VAL A 58 4.86 -15.53 -5.52
C VAL A 58 4.79 -14.73 -4.22
N ILE A 59 3.74 -14.94 -3.43
CA ILE A 59 3.50 -14.26 -2.15
C ILE A 59 3.32 -15.33 -1.09
N GLY A 60 4.16 -15.30 -0.04
CA GLY A 60 4.09 -16.30 1.03
C GLY A 60 4.25 -17.75 0.54
N GLY A 61 5.04 -17.96 -0.54
CA GLY A 61 5.29 -19.26 -1.14
C GLY A 61 4.19 -19.76 -2.09
N LYS A 62 3.16 -18.95 -2.38
CA LYS A 62 2.07 -19.30 -3.31
C LYS A 62 2.07 -18.38 -4.51
N ASP A 63 1.90 -18.93 -5.71
CA ASP A 63 1.69 -18.11 -6.90
C ASP A 63 0.38 -17.32 -6.77
N MET A 64 0.45 -16.03 -7.07
CA MET A 64 -0.72 -15.13 -7.00
C MET A 64 -1.86 -15.62 -7.91
N ALA A 65 -1.55 -16.24 -9.04
CA ALA A 65 -2.54 -16.81 -9.95
C ALA A 65 -3.31 -18.01 -9.32
N GLU A 66 -2.71 -18.69 -8.34
CA GLU A 66 -3.29 -19.83 -7.64
C GLU A 66 -4.02 -19.42 -6.34
N MET A 67 -3.89 -18.16 -5.91
CA MET A 67 -4.49 -17.69 -4.65
C MET A 67 -6.01 -17.52 -4.73
N GLY A 68 -6.62 -17.74 -5.90
CA GLY A 68 -8.06 -17.66 -6.12
C GLY A 68 -8.54 -16.20 -6.16
N GLU A 69 -9.09 -15.69 -5.08
CA GLU A 69 -9.60 -14.31 -5.04
C GLU A 69 -8.50 -13.28 -4.77
N LEU A 70 -8.56 -12.16 -5.49
CA LEU A 70 -7.67 -11.01 -5.28
C LEU A 70 -7.70 -10.46 -3.84
N THR A 71 -8.79 -10.70 -3.13
CA THR A 71 -8.95 -10.37 -1.71
C THR A 71 -7.87 -11.04 -0.85
N SER A 72 -7.51 -12.29 -1.15
CA SER A 72 -6.45 -13.04 -0.46
C SER A 72 -5.07 -12.40 -0.66
N VAL A 73 -4.79 -11.91 -1.87
CA VAL A 73 -3.54 -11.18 -2.19
C VAL A 73 -3.50 -9.86 -1.42
N ARG A 74 -4.57 -9.08 -1.49
CA ARG A 74 -4.66 -7.74 -0.86
C ARG A 74 -4.63 -7.80 0.65
N ARG A 75 -5.05 -8.91 1.24
CA ARG A 75 -4.92 -9.15 2.68
C ARG A 75 -3.46 -9.36 3.09
N GLN A 76 -2.66 -10.07 2.26
CA GLN A 76 -1.25 -10.32 2.56
C GLN A 76 -0.35 -9.15 2.18
N VAL A 77 -0.70 -8.41 1.13
CA VAL A 77 0.09 -7.27 0.63
C VAL A 77 -0.76 -6.01 0.67
N GLY A 78 -0.60 -5.24 1.74
CA GLY A 78 -1.21 -3.92 1.87
C GLY A 78 -0.57 -2.91 0.92
N MET A 79 -1.33 -1.90 0.50
CA MET A 79 -0.81 -0.85 -0.38
C MET A 79 -1.23 0.54 0.11
N VAL A 80 -0.29 1.48 0.05
CA VAL A 80 -0.51 2.90 0.32
C VAL A 80 -0.13 3.69 -0.92
N PHE A 81 -1.08 4.45 -1.46
CA PHE A 81 -0.89 5.22 -2.68
C PHE A 81 -0.28 6.59 -2.42
N GLN A 82 0.28 7.17 -3.47
CA GLN A 82 0.84 8.52 -3.47
C GLN A 82 -0.16 9.57 -2.96
N ASN A 83 -1.39 9.53 -3.45
CA ASN A 83 -2.47 10.40 -2.99
C ASN A 83 -3.40 9.63 -2.05
N PRO A 84 -3.39 9.92 -0.72
CA PRO A 84 -4.24 9.22 0.23
C PRO A 84 -5.74 9.48 0.02
N ASP A 85 -6.14 10.60 -0.58
CA ASP A 85 -7.55 10.88 -0.87
C ASP A 85 -8.19 9.85 -1.84
N ASN A 86 -7.38 9.18 -2.65
CA ASN A 86 -7.85 8.11 -3.53
C ASN A 86 -8.06 6.77 -2.80
N GLN A 87 -7.65 6.68 -1.55
CA GLN A 87 -7.68 5.44 -0.76
C GLN A 87 -8.68 5.53 0.39
N ILE A 88 -8.82 6.70 1.01
CA ILE A 88 -9.70 6.94 2.14
C ILE A 88 -11.16 6.87 1.68
N VAL A 89 -11.96 6.01 2.34
CA VAL A 89 -13.38 5.78 2.05
C VAL A 89 -14.29 6.12 3.22
N GLY A 90 -13.79 6.06 4.47
CA GLY A 90 -14.54 6.38 5.67
C GLY A 90 -14.75 7.88 5.87
N ASN A 91 -15.88 8.27 6.46
CA ASN A 91 -16.12 9.67 6.85
C ASN A 91 -15.31 10.07 8.09
N THR A 92 -15.03 9.10 8.97
CA THR A 92 -14.18 9.26 10.14
C THR A 92 -12.97 8.33 10.07
N LEU A 93 -11.93 8.63 10.87
CA LEU A 93 -10.75 7.75 10.91
C LEU A 93 -11.10 6.35 11.39
N ALA A 94 -12.00 6.24 12.37
CA ALA A 94 -12.45 4.94 12.87
C ALA A 94 -13.16 4.12 11.79
N GLU A 95 -14.06 4.74 11.02
CA GLU A 95 -14.75 4.09 9.91
C GLU A 95 -13.77 3.64 8.82
N ASP A 96 -12.78 4.46 8.47
CA ASP A 96 -11.81 4.13 7.43
C ASP A 96 -10.94 2.93 7.83
N ILE A 97 -10.44 2.91 9.07
CA ILE A 97 -9.64 1.79 9.59
C ILE A 97 -10.48 0.51 9.70
N GLY A 98 -11.75 0.63 10.14
CA GLY A 98 -12.67 -0.49 10.31
C GLY A 98 -13.15 -1.10 8.99
N PHE A 99 -13.22 -0.33 7.92
CA PHE A 99 -13.84 -0.71 6.65
C PHE A 99 -13.35 -2.06 6.08
N GLY A 100 -12.04 -2.27 6.06
CA GLY A 100 -11.46 -3.53 5.57
C GLY A 100 -11.82 -4.72 6.44
N LEU A 101 -11.86 -4.53 7.75
CA LEU A 101 -12.18 -5.58 8.73
C LEU A 101 -13.66 -5.97 8.68
N GLU A 102 -14.55 -4.99 8.49
CA GLU A 102 -15.98 -5.22 8.29
C GLU A 102 -16.24 -6.10 7.07
N ASN A 103 -15.58 -5.79 5.95
CA ASN A 103 -15.67 -6.59 4.73
C ASN A 103 -15.16 -8.03 4.89
N LEU A 104 -14.29 -8.28 5.86
CA LEU A 104 -13.81 -9.62 6.22
C LEU A 104 -14.72 -10.33 7.24
N GLY A 105 -15.80 -9.69 7.72
CA GLY A 105 -16.72 -10.26 8.71
C GLY A 105 -16.09 -10.40 10.10
N VAL A 106 -15.10 -9.57 10.45
CA VAL A 106 -14.50 -9.52 11.78
C VAL A 106 -15.54 -9.04 12.80
N SER A 107 -15.50 -9.57 14.03
CA SER A 107 -16.44 -9.15 15.06
C SER A 107 -16.31 -7.67 15.40
N SER A 108 -17.43 -7.01 15.73
CA SER A 108 -17.43 -5.59 16.07
C SER A 108 -16.47 -5.28 17.24
N GLU A 109 -16.38 -6.16 18.23
CA GLU A 109 -15.47 -6.00 19.37
C GLU A 109 -14.01 -5.99 18.92
N ASP A 110 -13.61 -6.91 18.04
CA ASP A 110 -12.24 -7.01 17.54
C ASP A 110 -11.91 -5.88 16.58
N ILE A 111 -12.89 -5.40 15.80
CA ILE A 111 -12.74 -4.21 14.96
C ILE A 111 -12.38 -3.00 15.81
N TRP A 112 -13.13 -2.74 16.90
CA TRP A 112 -12.84 -1.60 17.76
C TRP A 112 -11.47 -1.68 18.45
N LYS A 113 -11.07 -2.87 18.90
CA LYS A 113 -9.72 -3.10 19.45
C LYS A 113 -8.65 -2.79 18.42
N LYS A 114 -8.86 -3.24 17.17
CA LYS A 114 -7.89 -3.03 16.07
C LYS A 114 -7.83 -1.56 15.67
N ILE A 115 -8.96 -0.85 15.64
CA ILE A 115 -8.99 0.60 15.38
C ILE A 115 -8.13 1.34 16.42
N ASP A 116 -8.32 1.06 17.70
CA ASP A 116 -7.57 1.71 18.77
C ASP A 116 -6.06 1.41 18.67
N GLU A 117 -5.70 0.15 18.43
CA GLU A 117 -4.30 -0.25 18.18
C GLU A 117 -3.67 0.54 17.01
N MET A 118 -4.37 0.65 15.88
CA MET A 118 -3.85 1.31 14.70
C MET A 118 -3.74 2.83 14.88
N LEU A 119 -4.70 3.45 15.56
CA LEU A 119 -4.68 4.87 15.88
C LEU A 119 -3.52 5.22 16.83
N GLU A 120 -3.27 4.41 17.84
CA GLU A 120 -2.12 4.56 18.74
C GLU A 120 -0.80 4.41 17.99
N LEU A 121 -0.68 3.36 17.20
CA LEU A 121 0.51 3.05 16.41
C LEU A 121 0.89 4.18 15.44
N THR A 122 -0.12 4.83 14.84
CA THR A 122 0.08 5.92 13.87
C THR A 122 0.05 7.32 14.47
N GLY A 123 -0.17 7.44 15.81
CA GLY A 123 -0.25 8.72 16.50
C GLY A 123 -1.50 9.54 16.13
N LEU A 124 -2.61 8.86 15.83
CA LEU A 124 -3.86 9.48 15.40
C LEU A 124 -5.01 9.34 16.43
N THR A 125 -4.73 8.88 17.64
CA THR A 125 -5.75 8.59 18.67
C THR A 125 -6.68 9.77 18.94
N ALA A 126 -6.15 10.99 19.01
CA ALA A 126 -6.94 12.21 19.23
C ALA A 126 -7.92 12.53 18.09
N TYR A 127 -7.75 11.91 16.92
CA TYR A 127 -8.53 12.14 15.72
C TYR A 127 -9.52 11.02 15.40
N LYS A 128 -9.71 10.04 16.31
CA LYS A 128 -10.53 8.84 16.09
C LYS A 128 -11.85 9.10 15.38
N TYR A 129 -12.59 10.12 15.82
CA TYR A 129 -13.90 10.49 15.28
C TYR A 129 -13.84 11.76 14.41
N ALA A 130 -12.66 12.25 14.08
CA ALA A 130 -12.52 13.40 13.20
C ALA A 130 -12.93 13.04 11.77
N ASN A 131 -13.48 14.02 11.06
CA ASN A 131 -13.82 13.85 9.66
C ASN A 131 -12.53 13.78 8.81
N THR A 132 -12.44 12.78 7.96
CA THR A 132 -11.27 12.50 7.10
C THR A 132 -10.97 13.64 6.13
N SER A 133 -11.95 14.45 5.78
CA SER A 133 -11.76 15.65 4.93
C SER A 133 -11.10 16.83 5.66
N ARG A 134 -11.06 16.79 7.00
CA ARG A 134 -10.58 17.92 7.84
C ARG A 134 -9.20 17.67 8.47
N ILE A 135 -8.55 16.57 8.18
CA ILE A 135 -7.21 16.27 8.65
C ILE A 135 -6.15 16.68 7.62
N SER A 136 -4.93 16.90 8.08
CA SER A 136 -3.80 17.30 7.21
C SER A 136 -3.37 16.17 6.26
N GLY A 137 -2.63 16.51 5.19
CA GLY A 137 -2.10 15.52 4.24
C GLY A 137 -1.23 14.45 4.91
N GLY A 138 -0.38 14.85 5.88
CA GLY A 138 0.42 13.89 6.66
C GLY A 138 -0.43 13.00 7.57
N GLN A 139 -1.53 13.51 8.13
CA GLN A 139 -2.48 12.71 8.89
C GLN A 139 -3.24 11.73 7.97
N LYS A 140 -3.65 12.16 6.78
CA LYS A 140 -4.26 11.28 5.77
C LYS A 140 -3.33 10.14 5.37
N GLN A 141 -2.06 10.43 5.18
CA GLN A 141 -1.07 9.42 4.82
C GLN A 141 -0.86 8.40 5.95
N ARG A 142 -0.80 8.87 7.21
CA ARG A 142 -0.75 7.98 8.39
C ARG A 142 -2.04 7.17 8.56
N LEU A 143 -3.21 7.74 8.23
CA LEU A 143 -4.48 7.03 8.20
C LEU A 143 -4.46 5.91 7.14
N ALA A 144 -3.99 6.19 5.92
CA ALA A 144 -3.88 5.18 4.87
C ALA A 144 -2.99 3.99 5.28
N ILE A 145 -1.89 4.26 6.03
CA ILE A 145 -1.09 3.21 6.65
C ILE A 145 -1.89 2.46 7.70
N ALA A 146 -2.59 3.15 8.61
CA ALA A 146 -3.38 2.55 9.67
C ALA A 146 -4.44 1.59 9.09
N SER A 147 -5.20 2.04 8.09
CA SER A 147 -6.24 1.25 7.41
C SER A 147 -5.64 0.02 6.70
N SER A 148 -4.50 0.19 6.03
CA SER A 148 -3.79 -0.93 5.40
C SER A 148 -3.27 -1.95 6.43
N MET A 149 -2.69 -1.46 7.54
CA MET A 149 -2.13 -2.29 8.62
C MET A 149 -3.18 -2.98 9.48
N ALA A 150 -4.41 -2.47 9.54
CA ALA A 150 -5.52 -3.09 10.26
C ALA A 150 -5.80 -4.52 9.76
N MET A 151 -5.59 -4.76 8.47
CA MET A 151 -5.71 -6.08 7.83
C MET A 151 -4.60 -7.07 8.23
N THR A 152 -3.61 -6.63 9.03
CA THR A 152 -2.44 -7.44 9.44
C THR A 152 -1.70 -8.08 8.26
N PRO A 153 -1.26 -7.30 7.27
CA PRO A 153 -0.56 -7.82 6.11
C PRO A 153 0.86 -8.30 6.46
N ASP A 154 1.39 -9.23 5.67
CA ASP A 154 2.80 -9.67 5.76
C ASP A 154 3.76 -8.68 5.10
N CYS A 155 3.25 -7.91 4.13
CA CYS A 155 4.00 -6.90 3.39
C CYS A 155 3.16 -5.63 3.21
N ILE A 156 3.79 -4.46 3.27
CA ILE A 156 3.19 -3.19 2.88
C ILE A 156 3.99 -2.54 1.75
N VAL A 157 3.31 -2.14 0.71
CA VAL A 157 3.88 -1.42 -0.44
C VAL A 157 3.51 0.06 -0.35
N LEU A 158 4.50 0.93 -0.34
CA LEU A 158 4.34 2.39 -0.26
C LEU A 158 4.69 2.99 -1.62
N ASP A 159 3.68 3.34 -2.41
CA ASP A 159 3.87 3.94 -3.74
C ASP A 159 3.97 5.47 -3.63
N GLU A 160 5.20 5.99 -3.56
CA GLU A 160 5.52 7.42 -3.42
C GLU A 160 4.80 8.10 -2.22
N ALA A 161 4.56 7.37 -1.13
CA ALA A 161 3.75 7.81 0.01
C ALA A 161 4.30 9.06 0.74
N THR A 162 5.56 9.45 0.50
CA THR A 162 6.17 10.65 1.09
C THR A 162 6.22 11.84 0.12
N SER A 163 5.87 11.66 -1.15
CA SER A 163 6.10 12.67 -2.19
C SER A 163 5.29 13.96 -2.01
N MET A 164 4.14 13.87 -1.35
CA MET A 164 3.22 14.99 -1.10
C MET A 164 3.41 15.62 0.30
N LEU A 165 4.38 15.13 1.07
CA LEU A 165 4.65 15.61 2.42
C LEU A 165 5.77 16.65 2.42
N ASP A 166 5.73 17.55 3.40
CA ASP A 166 6.86 18.40 3.74
C ASP A 166 8.02 17.57 4.30
N PRO A 167 9.23 18.11 4.40
CA PRO A 167 10.40 17.35 4.86
C PRO A 167 10.21 16.71 6.24
N GLN A 168 9.54 17.40 7.16
CA GLN A 168 9.29 16.85 8.51
C GLN A 168 8.28 15.72 8.45
N GLY A 169 7.16 15.89 7.73
CA GLY A 169 6.16 14.85 7.54
C GLY A 169 6.71 13.60 6.84
N ALA A 170 7.61 13.79 5.87
CA ALA A 170 8.30 12.67 5.23
C ALA A 170 9.20 11.90 6.22
N LYS A 171 9.93 12.61 7.07
CA LYS A 171 10.76 12.02 8.12
C LYS A 171 9.91 11.23 9.12
N ASP A 172 8.85 11.85 9.64
CA ASP A 172 7.93 11.21 10.60
C ASP A 172 7.30 9.93 10.01
N MET A 173 6.98 9.97 8.70
CA MET A 173 6.48 8.81 7.97
C MET A 173 7.51 7.68 7.89
N LEU A 174 8.77 7.98 7.58
CA LEU A 174 9.84 7.00 7.53
C LEU A 174 10.10 6.38 8.90
N GLU A 175 10.08 7.17 9.96
CA GLU A 175 10.20 6.69 11.35
C GLU A 175 9.04 5.76 11.72
N LEU A 176 7.80 6.10 11.33
CA LEU A 176 6.64 5.22 11.49
C LEU A 176 6.84 3.89 10.77
N VAL A 177 7.26 3.92 9.52
CA VAL A 177 7.50 2.71 8.70
C VAL A 177 8.59 1.83 9.31
N GLN A 178 9.69 2.40 9.78
CA GLN A 178 10.76 1.66 10.47
C GLN A 178 10.26 1.02 11.77
N ARG A 179 9.44 1.73 12.54
CA ARG A 179 8.82 1.21 13.75
C ARG A 179 7.89 0.03 13.43
N LEU A 180 7.02 0.16 12.42
CA LEU A 180 6.14 -0.90 11.97
C LEU A 180 6.91 -2.16 11.56
N ASN A 181 7.96 -2.00 10.76
CA ASN A 181 8.82 -3.11 10.36
C ASN A 181 9.45 -3.79 11.57
N LYS A 182 10.01 -3.02 12.52
CA LYS A 182 10.68 -3.55 13.70
C LYS A 182 9.74 -4.25 14.67
N GLU A 183 8.58 -3.65 14.96
CA GLU A 183 7.62 -4.14 15.96
C GLU A 183 6.73 -5.26 15.41
N LYS A 184 6.28 -5.14 14.17
CA LYS A 184 5.33 -6.09 13.54
C LYS A 184 6.02 -7.11 12.64
N LYS A 185 7.34 -6.96 12.38
CA LYS A 185 8.11 -7.85 11.49
C LYS A 185 7.55 -7.95 10.07
N ILE A 186 6.91 -6.90 9.60
CA ILE A 186 6.37 -6.83 8.24
C ILE A 186 7.45 -6.48 7.24
N THR A 187 7.33 -7.00 6.02
CA THR A 187 8.15 -6.55 4.89
C THR A 187 7.65 -5.21 4.38
N VAL A 188 8.55 -4.29 4.07
CA VAL A 188 8.20 -2.97 3.55
C VAL A 188 8.86 -2.75 2.20
N ILE A 189 8.07 -2.46 1.18
CA ILE A 189 8.56 -2.09 -0.15
C ILE A 189 8.18 -0.63 -0.42
N MET A 190 9.19 0.22 -0.51
CA MET A 190 9.01 1.65 -0.75
C MET A 190 9.38 2.00 -2.18
N VAL A 191 8.45 2.55 -2.92
CA VAL A 191 8.69 3.13 -4.24
C VAL A 191 8.87 4.64 -4.08
N THR A 192 10.00 5.16 -4.50
CA THR A 192 10.28 6.60 -4.40
C THR A 192 11.21 7.08 -5.54
N HIS A 193 11.19 8.37 -5.80
CA HIS A 193 12.12 9.05 -6.70
C HIS A 193 13.11 9.95 -5.95
N ARG A 194 12.99 10.02 -4.61
CA ARG A 194 13.84 10.80 -3.70
C ARG A 194 14.48 9.87 -2.67
N ILE A 195 15.72 10.15 -2.32
CA ILE A 195 16.44 9.55 -1.20
C ILE A 195 16.45 10.55 -0.06
#